data_1b650f53037cbe29d973f426b21c09ab
#
_entry.id   1b650f53037cbe29d973f426b21c09ab
#
_cell.length_a   1.000
_cell.length_b   1.000
_cell.length_c   1.000
_cell.angle_alpha   90.00
_cell.angle_beta   90.00
_cell.angle_gamma   90.00
#
_symmetry.space_group_name_H-M   'P 1'
#
loop_
_entity.id
_entity.type
_entity.pdbx_description
1 polymer ?
#
loop_
_entity_poly.entity_id
_entity_poly.type
_entity_poly.pdbx_seq_one_letter_code
_entity_poly.pdbx_strand_id
1 'polypeptide(L)'
;MQSFQFQTVGNIISGLGSIAELTQILKDKPYKKLLLVTDAGMIQQQLHLPLIEIFETTATPYLIFSDVQADPPEHIVLQAVDFAKSHNVDAVLGFGGGSSLDVAKIIAILADPKQTQHIEHIYGVGNAKSPRLPLILVPTTAGTGSEVTPISIVTTGETTKTGIVSPILYADVAILDANFTKDLPAHITAATGIDAMVHAIEAYTSKI
;
A
#
# COMPACT_ATOMS: atom_id res chain seq x y z
N MET A 1 -18.18 -15.96 -26.32
CA MET A 1 -17.64 -15.07 -25.26
C MET A 1 -16.19 -15.47 -25.08
N GLN A 2 -15.25 -14.54 -25.17
CA GLN A 2 -13.83 -14.86 -24.88
C GLN A 2 -13.68 -15.15 -23.39
N SER A 3 -12.85 -16.10 -23.03
CA SER A 3 -12.54 -16.37 -21.62
C SER A 3 -11.74 -15.22 -21.03
N PHE A 4 -12.05 -14.82 -19.81
CA PHE A 4 -11.30 -13.80 -19.07
C PHE A 4 -10.99 -14.30 -17.66
N GLN A 5 -9.95 -13.76 -17.05
CA GLN A 5 -9.59 -14.02 -15.66
C GLN A 5 -9.75 -12.72 -14.88
N PHE A 6 -10.46 -12.78 -13.75
CA PHE A 6 -10.55 -11.69 -12.78
C PHE A 6 -9.78 -12.05 -11.52
N GLN A 7 -8.90 -11.15 -11.09
CA GLN A 7 -8.12 -11.30 -9.87
C GLN A 7 -8.05 -9.96 -9.12
N THR A 8 -8.23 -10.00 -7.81
CA THR A 8 -8.16 -8.83 -6.93
C THR A 8 -7.64 -9.24 -5.55
N VAL A 9 -7.64 -8.33 -4.59
CA VAL A 9 -7.23 -8.58 -3.20
C VAL A 9 -8.09 -9.66 -2.53
N GLY A 10 -7.49 -10.37 -1.58
CA GLY A 10 -8.15 -11.49 -0.91
C GLY A 10 -9.34 -11.08 -0.04
N ASN A 11 -9.29 -9.90 0.57
CA ASN A 11 -10.38 -9.36 1.40
C ASN A 11 -10.47 -7.84 1.26
N ILE A 12 -11.66 -7.33 0.98
CA ILE A 12 -11.97 -5.89 0.95
C ILE A 12 -13.01 -5.61 2.03
N ILE A 13 -12.66 -4.74 2.97
CA ILE A 13 -13.53 -4.27 4.04
C ILE A 13 -13.85 -2.81 3.76
N SER A 14 -15.12 -2.48 3.56
CA SER A 14 -15.52 -1.13 3.18
C SER A 14 -16.69 -0.63 4.02
N GLY A 15 -16.55 0.58 4.56
CA GLY A 15 -17.61 1.23 5.33
C GLY A 15 -17.07 2.38 6.18
N LEU A 16 -17.97 3.19 6.69
CA LEU A 16 -17.62 4.24 7.63
C LEU A 16 -17.20 3.61 8.97
N GLY A 17 -16.00 3.92 9.45
CA GLY A 17 -15.44 3.32 10.66
C GLY A 17 -14.91 1.89 10.47
N SER A 18 -14.79 1.42 9.24
CA SER A 18 -14.32 0.06 8.94
C SER A 18 -12.88 -0.22 9.43
N ILE A 19 -12.10 0.82 9.73
CA ILE A 19 -10.77 0.65 10.32
C ILE A 19 -10.81 -0.13 11.64
N ALA A 20 -11.93 -0.13 12.37
CA ALA A 20 -12.09 -0.90 13.59
C ALA A 20 -11.91 -2.41 13.39
N GLU A 21 -12.20 -2.94 12.18
CA GLU A 21 -12.01 -4.34 11.84
C GLU A 21 -10.54 -4.78 11.89
N LEU A 22 -9.61 -3.81 11.78
CA LEU A 22 -8.18 -4.08 11.97
C LEU A 22 -7.91 -4.69 13.35
N THR A 23 -8.69 -4.35 14.38
CA THR A 23 -8.57 -4.93 15.71
C THR A 23 -8.72 -6.45 15.68
N GLN A 24 -9.70 -6.96 14.96
CA GLN A 24 -9.92 -8.40 14.86
C GLN A 24 -8.85 -9.08 14.01
N ILE A 25 -8.43 -8.44 12.91
CA ILE A 25 -7.36 -8.93 12.02
C ILE A 25 -6.06 -9.12 12.81
N LEU A 26 -5.67 -8.14 13.65
CA LEU A 26 -4.44 -8.21 14.43
C LEU A 26 -4.53 -9.23 15.57
N LYS A 27 -5.73 -9.47 16.14
CA LYS A 27 -5.93 -10.53 17.14
C LYS A 27 -5.86 -11.93 16.53
N ASP A 28 -6.42 -12.10 15.33
CA ASP A 28 -6.43 -13.39 14.64
C ASP A 28 -5.05 -13.77 14.09
N LYS A 29 -4.25 -12.77 13.72
CA LYS A 29 -2.88 -12.93 13.20
C LYS A 29 -1.92 -12.02 13.95
N PRO A 30 -1.48 -12.40 15.16
CA PRO A 30 -0.56 -11.57 15.92
C PRO A 30 0.80 -11.50 15.24
N TYR A 31 1.20 -10.29 14.88
CA TYR A 31 2.52 -10.01 14.30
C TYR A 31 3.52 -9.67 15.41
N LYS A 32 4.78 -10.06 15.21
CA LYS A 32 5.87 -9.72 16.14
C LYS A 32 6.30 -8.27 16.00
N LYS A 33 6.20 -7.72 14.78
CA LYS A 33 6.57 -6.34 14.50
C LYS A 33 5.93 -5.87 13.19
N LEU A 34 4.87 -5.10 13.30
CA LEU A 34 4.17 -4.48 12.19
C LEU A 34 4.87 -3.18 11.77
N LEU A 35 5.07 -2.96 10.47
CA LEU A 35 5.54 -1.69 9.94
C LEU A 35 4.37 -0.88 9.37
N LEU A 36 4.09 0.27 9.96
CA LEU A 36 3.21 1.29 9.38
C LEU A 36 4.01 2.14 8.40
N VAL A 37 3.65 2.10 7.13
CA VAL A 37 4.26 2.87 6.04
C VAL A 37 3.32 4.01 5.65
N THR A 38 3.81 5.23 5.76
CA THR A 38 2.99 6.44 5.53
C THR A 38 3.87 7.61 5.07
N ASP A 39 3.29 8.78 4.96
CA ASP A 39 3.99 10.03 4.66
C ASP A 39 3.93 11.02 5.83
N ALA A 40 4.78 12.04 5.79
CA ALA A 40 4.88 13.04 6.83
C ALA A 40 3.57 13.84 7.02
N GLY A 41 2.76 14.01 5.97
CA GLY A 41 1.48 14.70 6.03
C GLY A 41 0.47 13.96 6.90
N MET A 42 0.42 12.63 6.80
CA MET A 42 -0.44 11.79 7.63
C MET A 42 -0.06 11.89 9.11
N ILE A 43 1.24 11.97 9.40
CA ILE A 43 1.74 12.15 10.77
C ILE A 43 1.40 13.54 11.30
N GLN A 44 1.69 14.61 10.55
CA GLN A 44 1.44 16.00 10.94
C GLN A 44 -0.04 16.29 11.19
N GLN A 45 -0.92 15.70 10.38
CA GLN A 45 -2.37 15.81 10.51
C GLN A 45 -2.97 14.84 11.53
N GLN A 46 -2.14 14.01 12.16
CA GLN A 46 -2.55 13.01 13.16
C GLN A 46 -3.57 11.97 12.65
N LEU A 47 -3.68 11.78 11.33
CA LEU A 47 -4.62 10.84 10.73
C LEU A 47 -4.29 9.37 11.04
N HIS A 48 -3.05 9.08 11.42
CA HIS A 48 -2.58 7.76 11.82
C HIS A 48 -2.99 7.36 13.25
N LEU A 49 -3.43 8.30 14.10
CA LEU A 49 -3.71 8.02 15.53
C LEU A 49 -4.73 6.90 15.76
N PRO A 50 -5.82 6.76 14.99
CA PRO A 50 -6.73 5.64 15.14
C PRO A 50 -6.06 4.27 14.95
N LEU A 51 -5.05 4.19 14.07
CA LEU A 51 -4.25 2.97 13.88
C LEU A 51 -3.38 2.69 15.10
N ILE A 52 -2.75 3.72 15.66
CA ILE A 52 -1.91 3.60 16.86
C ILE A 52 -2.74 3.09 18.05
N GLU A 53 -3.93 3.65 18.26
CA GLU A 53 -4.85 3.20 19.31
C GLU A 53 -5.20 1.71 19.16
N ILE A 54 -5.43 1.26 17.92
CA ILE A 54 -5.68 -0.16 17.65
C ILE A 54 -4.44 -1.02 17.94
N PHE A 55 -3.24 -0.58 17.56
CA PHE A 55 -1.99 -1.31 17.83
C PHE A 55 -1.74 -1.45 19.34
N GLU A 56 -1.97 -0.38 20.11
CA GLU A 56 -1.84 -0.39 21.56
C GLU A 56 -2.89 -1.30 22.21
N THR A 57 -4.16 -1.18 21.79
CA THR A 57 -5.27 -1.99 22.33
C THR A 57 -5.08 -3.49 22.06
N THR A 58 -4.47 -3.84 20.91
CA THR A 58 -4.19 -5.24 20.53
C THR A 58 -2.82 -5.72 21.03
N ALA A 59 -2.06 -4.85 21.70
CA ALA A 59 -0.67 -5.10 22.10
C ALA A 59 0.21 -5.54 20.92
N THR A 60 -0.05 -5.01 19.72
CA THR A 60 0.72 -5.28 18.51
C THR A 60 1.97 -4.41 18.48
N PRO A 61 3.18 -4.97 18.54
CA PRO A 61 4.40 -4.18 18.39
C PRO A 61 4.48 -3.57 17.00
N TYR A 62 4.80 -2.29 16.92
CA TYR A 62 4.84 -1.58 15.63
C TYR A 62 6.03 -0.64 15.51
N LEU A 63 6.34 -0.29 14.28
CA LEU A 63 7.25 0.78 13.89
C LEU A 63 6.56 1.64 12.84
N ILE A 64 7.03 2.87 12.68
CA ILE A 64 6.52 3.81 11.68
C ILE A 64 7.66 4.21 10.75
N PHE A 65 7.44 4.10 9.45
CA PHE A 65 8.24 4.73 8.40
C PHE A 65 7.38 5.81 7.74
N SER A 66 7.74 7.07 7.92
CA SER A 66 6.93 8.23 7.52
C SER A 66 7.58 9.10 6.44
N ASP A 67 8.68 8.65 5.84
CA ASP A 67 9.45 9.44 4.89
C ASP A 67 9.05 9.18 3.43
N VAL A 68 7.87 8.55 3.20
CA VAL A 68 7.36 8.38 1.85
C VAL A 68 7.07 9.74 1.22
N GLN A 69 7.51 9.91 -0.02
CA GLN A 69 7.30 11.11 -0.82
C GLN A 69 6.29 10.83 -1.94
N ALA A 70 5.64 11.88 -2.42
CA ALA A 70 4.86 11.79 -3.66
C ALA A 70 5.77 11.35 -4.81
N ASP A 71 5.26 10.49 -5.71
CA ASP A 71 6.07 9.90 -6.78
C ASP A 71 7.39 9.29 -6.24
N PRO A 72 7.33 8.25 -5.39
CA PRO A 72 8.40 7.87 -4.50
C PRO A 72 9.70 7.55 -5.26
N PRO A 73 10.80 8.27 -4.97
CA PRO A 73 12.10 7.96 -5.56
C PRO A 73 12.61 6.59 -5.10
N GLU A 74 13.31 5.88 -5.97
CA GLU A 74 13.85 4.54 -5.68
C GLU A 74 14.68 4.50 -4.39
N HIS A 75 15.49 5.54 -4.12
CA HIS A 75 16.31 5.57 -2.91
C HIS A 75 15.48 5.62 -1.62
N ILE A 76 14.31 6.30 -1.63
CA ILE A 76 13.38 6.29 -0.48
C ILE A 76 12.75 4.91 -0.30
N VAL A 77 12.39 4.24 -1.40
CA VAL A 77 11.89 2.86 -1.35
C VAL A 77 12.93 1.93 -0.75
N LEU A 78 14.19 2.03 -1.19
CA LEU A 78 15.29 1.21 -0.66
C LEU A 78 15.56 1.50 0.81
N GLN A 79 15.56 2.77 1.24
CA GLN A 79 15.66 3.14 2.66
C GLN A 79 14.55 2.48 3.50
N ALA A 80 13.32 2.49 3.00
CA ALA A 80 12.18 1.87 3.68
C ALA A 80 12.34 0.33 3.77
N VAL A 81 12.84 -0.31 2.72
CA VAL A 81 13.13 -1.75 2.71
C VAL A 81 14.24 -2.09 3.71
N ASP A 82 15.32 -1.32 3.73
CA ASP A 82 16.45 -1.53 4.66
C ASP A 82 16.00 -1.28 6.11
N PHE A 83 15.15 -0.28 6.34
CA PHE A 83 14.53 -0.04 7.64
C PHE A 83 13.72 -1.27 8.09
N ALA A 84 12.87 -1.82 7.23
CA ALA A 84 12.07 -3.01 7.55
C ALA A 84 12.94 -4.24 7.86
N LYS A 85 13.98 -4.48 7.05
CA LYS A 85 14.92 -5.59 7.25
C LYS A 85 15.71 -5.47 8.55
N SER A 86 16.31 -4.30 8.82
CA SER A 86 17.14 -4.07 10.02
C SER A 86 16.36 -4.24 11.32
N HIS A 87 15.05 -4.04 11.28
CA HIS A 87 14.18 -4.19 12.44
C HIS A 87 13.44 -5.54 12.49
N ASN A 88 13.66 -6.44 11.54
CA ASN A 88 13.01 -7.75 11.46
C ASN A 88 11.47 -7.62 11.47
N VAL A 89 10.94 -6.75 10.62
CA VAL A 89 9.51 -6.56 10.41
C VAL A 89 8.92 -7.85 9.81
N ASP A 90 7.75 -8.26 10.29
CA ASP A 90 7.09 -9.48 9.82
C ASP A 90 5.68 -9.25 9.23
N ALA A 91 5.22 -7.98 9.18
CA ALA A 91 4.03 -7.55 8.45
C ALA A 91 4.13 -6.07 8.08
N VAL A 92 3.43 -5.67 7.02
CA VAL A 92 3.41 -4.30 6.51
C VAL A 92 1.98 -3.79 6.43
N LEU A 93 1.74 -2.58 6.93
CA LEU A 93 0.51 -1.84 6.76
C LEU A 93 0.82 -0.52 6.05
N GLY A 94 0.32 -0.37 4.82
CA GLY A 94 0.38 0.89 4.07
C GLY A 94 -0.82 1.78 4.42
N PHE A 95 -0.57 3.02 4.83
CA PHE A 95 -1.58 4.02 5.17
C PHE A 95 -1.27 5.35 4.48
N GLY A 96 -2.13 5.82 3.61
CA GLY A 96 -1.91 7.07 2.87
C GLY A 96 -2.47 7.04 1.45
N GLY A 97 -1.97 7.91 0.60
CA GLY A 97 -2.27 7.92 -0.83
C GLY A 97 -1.54 6.81 -1.58
N GLY A 98 -1.74 6.74 -2.90
CA GLY A 98 -1.15 5.71 -3.76
C GLY A 98 0.34 5.49 -3.55
N SER A 99 1.13 6.57 -3.36
CA SER A 99 2.58 6.48 -3.12
C SER A 99 2.93 5.68 -1.86
N SER A 100 2.24 5.93 -0.74
CA SER A 100 2.46 5.18 0.50
C SER A 100 2.08 3.71 0.36
N LEU A 101 0.99 3.43 -0.37
CA LEU A 101 0.54 2.07 -0.63
C LEU A 101 1.51 1.32 -1.54
N ASP A 102 2.02 1.97 -2.58
CA ASP A 102 2.98 1.40 -3.52
C ASP A 102 4.31 1.06 -2.85
N VAL A 103 4.83 1.97 -2.00
CA VAL A 103 6.04 1.69 -1.20
C VAL A 103 5.81 0.51 -0.24
N ALA A 104 4.66 0.45 0.42
CA ALA A 104 4.30 -0.66 1.32
C ALA A 104 4.29 -2.02 0.60
N LYS A 105 3.78 -2.08 -0.64
CA LYS A 105 3.80 -3.28 -1.48
C LYS A 105 5.22 -3.76 -1.76
N ILE A 106 6.12 -2.84 -2.11
CA ILE A 106 7.52 -3.18 -2.42
C ILE A 106 8.25 -3.64 -1.15
N ILE A 107 8.03 -2.95 -0.02
CA ILE A 107 8.59 -3.38 1.27
C ILE A 107 8.13 -4.80 1.59
N ALA A 108 6.83 -5.10 1.42
CA ALA A 108 6.31 -6.43 1.70
C ALA A 108 7.04 -7.53 0.91
N ILE A 109 7.42 -7.26 -0.35
CA ILE A 109 8.19 -8.20 -1.16
C ILE A 109 9.65 -8.24 -0.69
N LEU A 110 10.33 -7.10 -0.74
CA LEU A 110 11.79 -7.06 -0.62
C LEU A 110 12.28 -7.24 0.82
N ALA A 111 11.44 -7.02 1.84
CA ALA A 111 11.81 -7.22 3.23
C ALA A 111 11.52 -8.64 3.77
N ASP A 112 10.87 -9.51 3.00
CA ASP A 112 10.70 -10.90 3.40
C ASP A 112 12.08 -11.57 3.51
N PRO A 113 12.42 -12.22 4.65
CA PRO A 113 13.74 -12.81 4.84
C PRO A 113 14.08 -13.97 3.90
N LYS A 114 13.09 -14.52 3.21
CA LYS A 114 13.26 -15.57 2.19
C LYS A 114 13.37 -15.00 0.78
N GLN A 115 13.17 -13.68 0.61
CA GLN A 115 13.26 -13.04 -0.68
C GLN A 115 14.72 -12.83 -1.09
N THR A 116 15.04 -13.20 -2.33
CA THR A 116 16.40 -13.07 -2.90
C THR A 116 16.49 -12.05 -4.03
N GLN A 117 15.35 -11.49 -4.44
CA GLN A 117 15.34 -10.48 -5.50
C GLN A 117 15.73 -9.09 -4.94
N HIS A 118 16.40 -8.31 -5.77
CA HIS A 118 16.64 -6.89 -5.59
C HIS A 118 15.63 -6.08 -6.38
N ILE A 119 15.55 -4.78 -6.13
CA ILE A 119 14.52 -3.92 -6.73
C ILE A 119 14.57 -3.93 -8.26
N GLU A 120 15.76 -3.91 -8.85
CA GLU A 120 15.96 -3.94 -10.30
C GLU A 120 15.47 -5.23 -10.96
N HIS A 121 15.36 -6.33 -10.21
CA HIS A 121 14.88 -7.62 -10.71
C HIS A 121 13.35 -7.72 -10.72
N ILE A 122 12.64 -6.85 -9.99
CA ILE A 122 11.19 -6.90 -9.88
C ILE A 122 10.46 -5.91 -10.79
N TYR A 123 11.18 -4.97 -11.41
CA TYR A 123 10.59 -4.04 -12.38
C TYR A 123 9.97 -4.76 -13.58
N GLY A 124 8.89 -4.20 -14.13
CA GLY A 124 8.15 -4.75 -15.25
C GLY A 124 7.04 -5.71 -14.86
N VAL A 125 6.59 -6.52 -15.82
CA VAL A 125 5.41 -7.37 -15.67
C VAL A 125 5.82 -8.81 -15.34
N GLY A 126 5.27 -9.37 -14.25
CA GLY A 126 5.47 -10.76 -13.85
C GLY A 126 6.85 -11.08 -13.28
N ASN A 127 7.69 -10.08 -13.02
CA ASN A 127 9.06 -10.29 -12.56
C ASN A 127 9.16 -10.46 -11.04
N ALA A 128 8.29 -9.81 -10.27
CA ALA A 128 8.25 -9.98 -8.82
C ALA A 128 7.75 -11.38 -8.45
N LYS A 129 8.49 -12.08 -7.60
CA LYS A 129 8.23 -13.46 -7.18
C LYS A 129 7.94 -13.54 -5.68
N SER A 130 7.19 -14.57 -5.28
CA SER A 130 6.99 -14.91 -3.86
C SER A 130 8.29 -15.45 -3.24
N PRO A 131 8.47 -15.34 -1.92
CA PRO A 131 7.45 -14.91 -0.95
C PRO A 131 7.38 -13.40 -0.75
N ARG A 132 6.41 -12.94 0.04
CA ARG A 132 6.34 -11.60 0.61
C ARG A 132 5.78 -11.64 2.03
N LEU A 133 6.00 -10.58 2.80
CA LEU A 133 5.37 -10.37 4.10
C LEU A 133 3.85 -10.14 3.95
N PRO A 134 3.05 -10.43 4.98
CA PRO A 134 1.65 -10.02 5.07
C PRO A 134 1.49 -8.52 4.80
N LEU A 135 0.46 -8.17 4.03
CA LEU A 135 0.24 -6.79 3.57
C LEU A 135 -1.20 -6.36 3.78
N ILE A 136 -1.38 -5.27 4.53
CA ILE A 136 -2.66 -4.60 4.74
C ILE A 136 -2.55 -3.21 4.12
N LEU A 137 -3.56 -2.79 3.35
CA LEU A 137 -3.58 -1.46 2.74
C LEU A 137 -4.82 -0.67 3.17
N VAL A 138 -4.59 0.58 3.59
CA VAL A 138 -5.63 1.51 4.05
C VAL A 138 -5.45 2.83 3.30
N PRO A 139 -6.19 3.05 2.20
CA PRO A 139 -6.10 4.28 1.43
C PRO A 139 -6.70 5.47 2.18
N THR A 140 -6.08 6.64 2.01
CA THR A 140 -6.62 7.94 2.47
C THR A 140 -7.04 8.85 1.32
N THR A 141 -6.95 8.36 0.09
CA THR A 141 -7.43 9.03 -1.13
C THR A 141 -8.37 8.11 -1.88
N ALA A 142 -9.34 8.67 -2.59
CA ALA A 142 -10.25 7.93 -3.44
C ALA A 142 -9.96 8.26 -4.91
N GLY A 143 -9.19 7.42 -5.59
CA GLY A 143 -8.78 7.69 -6.98
C GLY A 143 -7.87 6.62 -7.56
N THR A 144 -6.69 6.45 -7.01
CA THR A 144 -5.65 5.58 -7.55
C THR A 144 -6.03 4.10 -7.61
N GLY A 145 -6.86 3.63 -6.67
CA GLY A 145 -7.18 2.20 -6.55
C GLY A 145 -5.96 1.32 -6.21
N SER A 146 -4.86 1.94 -5.73
CA SER A 146 -3.63 1.19 -5.45
C SER A 146 -3.87 0.04 -4.46
N GLU A 147 -4.78 0.20 -3.52
CA GLU A 147 -5.11 -0.83 -2.52
C GLU A 147 -5.68 -2.12 -3.12
N VAL A 148 -6.22 -2.07 -4.33
CA VAL A 148 -6.85 -3.22 -5.00
C VAL A 148 -6.15 -3.61 -6.31
N THR A 149 -5.01 -3.00 -6.63
CA THR A 149 -4.26 -3.27 -7.87
C THR A 149 -2.97 -4.05 -7.62
N PRO A 150 -2.52 -4.87 -8.61
CA PRO A 150 -1.25 -5.58 -8.57
C PRO A 150 -0.09 -4.73 -9.09
N ILE A 151 -0.17 -3.40 -8.93
CA ILE A 151 0.76 -2.42 -9.51
C ILE A 151 1.41 -1.61 -8.40
N SER A 152 2.68 -1.30 -8.55
CA SER A 152 3.40 -0.31 -7.77
C SER A 152 4.27 0.51 -8.72
N ILE A 153 4.32 1.83 -8.49
CA ILE A 153 5.08 2.77 -9.33
C ILE A 153 6.21 3.38 -8.50
N VAL A 154 7.40 3.39 -9.08
CA VAL A 154 8.62 3.99 -8.49
C VAL A 154 9.21 4.99 -9.47
N THR A 155 9.71 6.10 -8.98
CA THR A 155 10.47 7.05 -9.79
C THR A 155 11.94 6.64 -9.81
N THR A 156 12.40 6.21 -10.98
CA THR A 156 13.79 5.85 -11.27
C THR A 156 14.48 6.98 -12.02
N GLY A 157 15.76 7.27 -11.70
CA GLY A 157 16.45 8.41 -12.26
C GLY A 157 15.83 9.75 -11.82
N GLU A 158 15.77 10.73 -12.70
CA GLU A 158 15.24 12.07 -12.37
C GLU A 158 13.71 12.14 -12.46
N THR A 159 13.10 11.53 -13.49
CA THR A 159 11.66 11.70 -13.80
C THR A 159 10.99 10.43 -14.33
N THR A 160 11.74 9.36 -14.55
CA THR A 160 11.20 8.14 -15.17
C THR A 160 10.36 7.36 -14.16
N LYS A 161 9.11 7.08 -14.51
CA LYS A 161 8.27 6.19 -13.71
C LYS A 161 8.41 4.76 -14.19
N THR A 162 8.79 3.88 -13.29
CA THR A 162 8.95 2.45 -13.59
C THR A 162 7.94 1.66 -12.77
N GLY A 163 7.16 0.84 -13.47
CA GLY A 163 6.12 0.01 -12.86
C GLY A 163 6.61 -1.38 -12.49
N ILE A 164 6.04 -1.90 -11.42
CA ILE A 164 6.09 -3.30 -11.02
C ILE A 164 4.67 -3.83 -11.13
N VAL A 165 4.44 -4.85 -11.94
CA VAL A 165 3.12 -5.44 -12.14
C VAL A 165 3.20 -6.93 -11.86
N SER A 166 2.61 -7.38 -10.76
CA SER A 166 2.62 -8.79 -10.41
C SER A 166 1.49 -9.11 -9.42
N PRO A 167 0.81 -10.26 -9.55
CA PRO A 167 -0.23 -10.67 -8.60
C PRO A 167 0.22 -10.70 -7.14
N ILE A 168 1.52 -10.86 -6.87
CA ILE A 168 2.06 -10.84 -5.51
C ILE A 168 1.90 -9.48 -4.81
N LEU A 169 1.69 -8.40 -5.56
CA LEU A 169 1.45 -7.06 -5.03
C LEU A 169 0.03 -6.85 -4.48
N TYR A 170 -0.91 -7.74 -4.78
CA TYR A 170 -2.22 -7.67 -4.15
C TYR A 170 -2.09 -7.77 -2.64
N ALA A 171 -2.76 -6.89 -1.91
CA ALA A 171 -2.83 -6.97 -0.46
C ALA A 171 -3.58 -8.22 0.00
N ASP A 172 -3.32 -8.66 1.23
CA ASP A 172 -4.15 -9.68 1.89
C ASP A 172 -5.48 -9.07 2.31
N VAL A 173 -5.44 -7.81 2.76
CA VAL A 173 -6.62 -7.04 3.18
C VAL A 173 -6.50 -5.60 2.71
N ALA A 174 -7.57 -5.07 2.12
CA ALA A 174 -7.77 -3.64 1.87
C ALA A 174 -8.90 -3.12 2.76
N ILE A 175 -8.67 -2.05 3.54
CA ILE A 175 -9.67 -1.43 4.41
C ILE A 175 -9.97 -0.03 3.88
N LEU A 176 -11.21 0.17 3.42
CA LEU A 176 -11.70 1.39 2.79
C LEU A 176 -12.61 2.12 3.79
N ASP A 177 -12.02 3.05 4.55
CA ASP A 177 -12.76 3.84 5.53
C ASP A 177 -12.89 5.30 5.07
N ALA A 178 -14.11 5.74 4.79
CA ALA A 178 -14.39 7.09 4.32
C ALA A 178 -14.01 8.19 5.34
N ASN A 179 -13.82 7.84 6.62
CA ASN A 179 -13.31 8.81 7.60
C ASN A 179 -11.94 9.36 7.25
N PHE A 180 -11.12 8.61 6.53
CA PHE A 180 -9.79 9.07 6.12
C PHE A 180 -9.79 9.91 4.83
N THR A 181 -10.89 9.94 4.10
CA THR A 181 -10.99 10.67 2.82
C THR A 181 -11.85 11.92 2.89
N LYS A 182 -12.77 12.02 3.87
CA LYS A 182 -13.79 13.09 3.93
C LYS A 182 -13.21 14.50 4.12
N ASP A 183 -12.08 14.60 4.81
CA ASP A 183 -11.46 15.89 5.16
C ASP A 183 -10.25 16.22 4.27
N LEU A 184 -10.10 15.52 3.13
CA LEU A 184 -9.05 15.81 2.16
C LEU A 184 -9.23 17.23 1.58
N PRO A 185 -8.13 17.97 1.36
CA PRO A 185 -8.18 19.24 0.65
C PRO A 185 -8.87 19.12 -0.72
N ALA A 186 -9.70 20.09 -1.07
CA ALA A 186 -10.52 20.04 -2.27
C ALA A 186 -9.71 19.80 -3.57
N HIS A 187 -8.49 20.37 -3.65
CA HIS A 187 -7.62 20.17 -4.81
C HIS A 187 -7.10 18.73 -4.92
N ILE A 188 -6.84 18.04 -3.80
CA ILE A 188 -6.46 16.62 -3.79
C ILE A 188 -7.65 15.76 -4.17
N THR A 189 -8.82 16.02 -3.60
CA THR A 189 -10.06 15.31 -3.96
C THR A 189 -10.37 15.46 -5.45
N ALA A 190 -10.21 16.65 -6.02
CA ALA A 190 -10.42 16.87 -7.45
C ALA A 190 -9.42 16.09 -8.30
N ALA A 191 -8.13 16.13 -7.96
CA ALA A 191 -7.09 15.44 -8.70
C ALA A 191 -7.32 13.91 -8.69
N THR A 192 -7.57 13.34 -7.51
CA THR A 192 -7.81 11.88 -7.37
C THR A 192 -9.15 11.45 -7.99
N GLY A 193 -10.18 12.32 -7.95
CA GLY A 193 -11.45 12.07 -8.62
C GLY A 193 -11.33 12.05 -10.15
N ILE A 194 -10.53 12.94 -10.73
CA ILE A 194 -10.20 12.93 -12.17
C ILE A 194 -9.43 11.66 -12.52
N ASP A 195 -8.46 11.28 -11.70
CA ASP A 195 -7.68 10.04 -11.88
C ASP A 195 -8.60 8.81 -11.94
N ALA A 196 -9.54 8.69 -11.00
CA ALA A 196 -10.54 7.62 -11.01
C ALA A 196 -11.40 7.62 -12.30
N MET A 197 -11.78 8.80 -12.79
CA MET A 197 -12.53 8.95 -14.05
C MET A 197 -11.69 8.48 -15.24
N VAL A 198 -10.43 8.88 -15.31
CA VAL A 198 -9.49 8.47 -16.38
C VAL A 198 -9.30 6.96 -16.36
N HIS A 199 -9.07 6.35 -15.21
CA HIS A 199 -8.98 4.89 -15.07
C HIS A 199 -10.24 4.18 -15.60
N ALA A 200 -11.43 4.70 -15.30
CA ALA A 200 -12.68 4.11 -15.80
C ALA A 200 -12.80 4.23 -17.32
N ILE A 201 -12.40 5.36 -17.91
CA ILE A 201 -12.39 5.57 -19.36
C ILE A 201 -11.38 4.64 -20.03
N GLU A 202 -10.17 4.55 -19.47
CA GLU A 202 -9.12 3.67 -20.00
C GLU A 202 -9.55 2.21 -19.95
N ALA A 203 -10.14 1.76 -18.83
CA ALA A 203 -10.67 0.41 -18.71
C ALA A 203 -11.78 0.12 -19.75
N TYR A 204 -12.64 1.09 -20.03
CA TYR A 204 -13.71 0.94 -21.03
C TYR A 204 -13.18 0.90 -22.46
N THR A 205 -12.13 1.68 -22.76
CA THR A 205 -11.58 1.81 -24.11
C THR A 205 -10.45 0.85 -24.41
N SER A 206 -9.88 0.21 -23.39
CA SER A 206 -8.78 -0.75 -23.54
C SER A 206 -9.22 -1.97 -24.34
N LYS A 207 -8.37 -2.41 -25.25
CA LYS A 207 -8.50 -3.71 -25.93
C LYS A 207 -7.77 -4.74 -25.10
N ILE A 208 -8.52 -5.61 -24.46
CA ILE A 208 -7.98 -6.81 -23.78
C ILE A 208 -7.77 -7.91 -24.82
#